data_9058dcaf95055e0336c96b87633dc632
#
_entry.id   9058dcaf95055e0336c96b87633dc632
#
_cell.length_a   1.000
_cell.length_b   1.000
_cell.length_c   1.000
_cell.angle_alpha   90.00
_cell.angle_beta   90.00
_cell.angle_gamma   90.00
#
_symmetry.space_group_name_H-M   'P 1'
#
loop_
_entity.id
_entity.type
_entity.pdbx_description
1 polymer ?
#
loop_
_entity_poly.entity_id
_entity_poly.type
_entity_poly.pdbx_seq_one_letter_code
_entity_poly.pdbx_strand_id
1 'polypeptide(L)'
;MNKEELSAQRAEKWREELRKSRKAKERTDIPRVKMKELDPAYRITNREEVNFWLTRKQAVLEATRCLDCVEPLCMTGCPVGINIPKFIKNIERGDFLSAARTLKETSALPAVCGRVCPQERQCESKCFYTQRLKKEPIAIGYLERFAADYEHASGEVALPAMKPCNGVKIAVVGSGPCGLSFAGDMAKWGYRVTVFEALHEIGGVLKYGIPEFRLPNEVVDVEIENLRRMGVEFMTDCIVGKTLSYDDLHEMGFKGIMVASGAGLPRFMNIPGENLNGVMSSNEYLTRVNLMDAANPDSDTPVWRGRRVAVIGGGNTAMDSVRTARRLGAEKVMIIYRRSEDEMPARKEEIHHAKQEGVEFLTLHNPVEYIGDERGRVCQMRLQKMELGEPDASGRRSPVPIPGAIETIDIDEVIVSVGVSPNPLVPNSIEGLEVTPKGTIVVNADTLQSSIPDIYAGGDIVRGGATVILAMGDGRRAAAAMHKALQEK
;
A
#
# COMPACT_ATOMS: atom_id res chain seq x y z
N MET A 1 10.54 0.73 -20.34
CA MET A 1 10.40 -0.02 -21.62
C MET A 1 9.91 0.96 -22.68
N ASN A 2 10.59 1.05 -23.82
CA ASN A 2 10.22 1.95 -24.91
C ASN A 2 9.17 1.29 -25.84
N LYS A 3 8.60 2.07 -26.78
CA LYS A 3 7.55 1.58 -27.71
C LYS A 3 8.04 0.46 -28.62
N GLU A 4 9.30 0.48 -29.02
CA GLU A 4 9.90 -0.51 -29.90
C GLU A 4 10.05 -1.86 -29.22
N GLU A 5 10.55 -1.85 -27.98
CA GLU A 5 10.64 -3.05 -27.12
C GLU A 5 9.27 -3.68 -26.87
N LEU A 6 8.25 -2.87 -26.57
CA LEU A 6 6.88 -3.35 -26.39
C LEU A 6 6.33 -3.98 -27.66
N SER A 7 6.58 -3.35 -28.82
CA SER A 7 6.15 -3.85 -30.13
C SER A 7 6.83 -5.16 -30.46
N ALA A 8 8.15 -5.26 -30.24
CA ALA A 8 8.93 -6.48 -30.49
C ALA A 8 8.43 -7.65 -29.63
N GLN A 9 8.25 -7.42 -28.32
CA GLN A 9 7.72 -8.44 -27.42
C GLN A 9 6.28 -8.85 -27.76
N ARG A 10 5.45 -7.90 -28.25
CA ARG A 10 4.11 -8.20 -28.71
C ARG A 10 4.09 -9.04 -29.96
N ALA A 11 5.09 -8.89 -30.83
CA ALA A 11 5.26 -9.62 -32.10
C ALA A 11 5.84 -11.04 -31.92
N GLU A 12 6.21 -11.43 -30.70
CA GLU A 12 6.63 -12.80 -30.41
C GLU A 12 5.58 -13.81 -30.90
N LYS A 13 6.04 -14.87 -31.61
CA LYS A 13 5.18 -15.84 -32.30
C LYS A 13 4.09 -16.42 -31.41
N TRP A 14 4.43 -16.84 -30.19
CA TRP A 14 3.46 -17.39 -29.23
C TRP A 14 2.36 -16.41 -28.83
N ARG A 15 2.69 -15.10 -28.72
CA ARG A 15 1.69 -14.04 -28.41
C ARG A 15 0.78 -13.77 -29.59
N GLU A 16 1.35 -13.79 -30.80
CA GLU A 16 0.58 -13.63 -32.01
C GLU A 16 -0.40 -14.79 -32.22
N GLU A 17 0.04 -16.03 -31.99
CA GLU A 17 -0.81 -17.22 -32.02
C GLU A 17 -1.98 -17.13 -31.02
N LEU A 18 -1.74 -16.70 -29.79
CA LEU A 18 -2.80 -16.47 -28.80
C LEU A 18 -3.80 -15.40 -29.26
N ARG A 19 -3.34 -14.30 -29.88
CA ARG A 19 -4.25 -13.28 -30.41
C ARG A 19 -5.10 -13.83 -31.55
N LYS A 20 -4.54 -14.66 -32.41
CA LYS A 20 -5.23 -15.28 -33.53
C LYS A 20 -6.19 -16.40 -33.12
N SER A 21 -5.97 -17.05 -31.97
CA SER A 21 -6.78 -18.17 -31.49
C SER A 21 -8.23 -17.80 -31.16
N ARG A 22 -8.50 -16.51 -30.88
CA ARG A 22 -9.85 -15.98 -30.59
C ARG A 22 -10.02 -14.57 -31.13
N LYS A 23 -11.19 -14.30 -31.72
CA LYS A 23 -11.55 -12.95 -32.18
C LYS A 23 -11.73 -12.00 -31.00
N ALA A 24 -11.47 -10.71 -31.21
CA ALA A 24 -11.64 -9.69 -30.15
C ALA A 24 -13.06 -9.70 -29.54
N LYS A 25 -14.10 -9.87 -30.33
CA LYS A 25 -15.48 -9.95 -29.84
C LYS A 25 -15.66 -11.12 -28.87
N GLU A 26 -15.18 -12.30 -29.20
CA GLU A 26 -15.27 -13.48 -28.35
C GLU A 26 -14.59 -13.27 -27.00
N ARG A 27 -13.44 -12.53 -26.98
CA ARG A 27 -12.74 -12.16 -25.75
C ARG A 27 -13.54 -11.16 -24.91
N THR A 28 -14.17 -10.17 -25.55
CA THR A 28 -14.93 -9.12 -24.85
C THR A 28 -16.31 -9.57 -24.38
N ASP A 29 -16.79 -10.71 -24.84
CA ASP A 29 -18.06 -11.31 -24.39
C ASP A 29 -17.87 -12.24 -23.18
N ILE A 30 -16.62 -12.60 -22.82
CA ILE A 30 -16.34 -13.34 -21.59
C ILE A 30 -16.60 -12.40 -20.38
N PRO A 31 -17.44 -12.78 -19.42
CA PRO A 31 -17.65 -11.99 -18.20
C PRO A 31 -16.40 -11.97 -17.32
N ARG A 32 -16.22 -10.88 -16.55
CA ARG A 32 -15.14 -10.79 -15.56
C ARG A 32 -15.27 -11.90 -14.52
N VAL A 33 -14.17 -12.59 -14.25
CA VAL A 33 -14.13 -13.58 -13.18
C VAL A 33 -14.22 -12.88 -11.84
N LYS A 34 -15.14 -13.35 -10.99
CA LYS A 34 -15.28 -12.87 -9.61
C LYS A 34 -14.38 -13.70 -8.69
N MET A 35 -13.65 -13.04 -7.80
CA MET A 35 -12.92 -13.68 -6.74
C MET A 35 -13.90 -14.20 -5.68
N LYS A 36 -13.63 -15.38 -5.15
CA LYS A 36 -14.38 -15.88 -3.99
C LYS A 36 -13.86 -15.23 -2.73
N GLU A 37 -14.76 -14.99 -1.80
CA GLU A 37 -14.48 -14.38 -0.51
C GLU A 37 -14.94 -15.28 0.62
N LEU A 38 -14.34 -15.18 1.79
CA LEU A 38 -14.83 -15.80 3.02
C LEU A 38 -16.25 -15.28 3.35
N ASP A 39 -17.09 -16.15 3.86
CA ASP A 39 -18.41 -15.75 4.33
C ASP A 39 -18.32 -14.63 5.38
N PRO A 40 -19.12 -13.56 5.26
CA PRO A 40 -19.05 -12.42 6.17
C PRO A 40 -19.22 -12.76 7.65
N ALA A 41 -20.09 -13.70 8.00
CA ALA A 41 -20.29 -14.11 9.39
C ALA A 41 -19.11 -14.93 9.94
N TYR A 42 -18.44 -15.69 9.07
CA TYR A 42 -17.25 -16.44 9.44
C TYR A 42 -16.04 -15.52 9.57
N ARG A 43 -15.76 -14.64 8.59
CA ARG A 43 -14.54 -13.83 8.54
C ARG A 43 -14.40 -12.80 9.67
N ILE A 44 -15.51 -12.38 10.30
CA ILE A 44 -15.46 -11.50 11.48
C ILE A 44 -15.00 -12.21 12.75
N THR A 45 -14.89 -13.53 12.76
CA THR A 45 -14.46 -14.33 13.92
C THR A 45 -12.99 -14.75 13.86
N ASN A 46 -12.29 -14.40 12.78
CA ASN A 46 -10.90 -14.78 12.55
C ASN A 46 -10.12 -13.68 11.84
N ARG A 47 -8.83 -13.91 11.59
CA ARG A 47 -7.92 -12.99 10.89
C ARG A 47 -7.41 -13.56 9.55
N GLU A 48 -8.05 -14.61 9.03
CA GLU A 48 -7.71 -15.20 7.75
C GLU A 48 -7.91 -14.22 6.60
N GLU A 49 -7.13 -14.37 5.53
CA GLU A 49 -7.26 -13.54 4.33
C GLU A 49 -8.66 -13.68 3.73
N VAL A 50 -9.35 -12.55 3.52
CA VAL A 50 -10.76 -12.53 3.07
C VAL A 50 -10.93 -13.07 1.67
N ASN A 51 -10.06 -12.69 0.76
CA ASN A 51 -10.12 -13.09 -0.63
C ASN A 51 -9.41 -14.42 -0.84
N PHE A 52 -10.08 -15.39 -1.49
CA PHE A 52 -9.44 -16.60 -1.98
C PHE A 52 -8.58 -16.30 -3.22
N TRP A 53 -7.80 -17.27 -3.65
CA TRP A 53 -7.07 -17.20 -4.92
C TRP A 53 -7.94 -17.67 -6.09
N LEU A 54 -7.57 -17.28 -7.31
CA LEU A 54 -8.16 -17.84 -8.51
C LEU A 54 -7.63 -19.28 -8.73
N THR A 55 -8.49 -20.18 -9.14
CA THR A 55 -8.05 -21.46 -9.69
C THR A 55 -7.32 -21.25 -11.02
N ARG A 56 -6.45 -22.19 -11.43
CA ARG A 56 -5.77 -22.13 -12.73
C ARG A 56 -6.75 -21.90 -13.89
N LYS A 57 -7.90 -22.58 -13.88
CA LYS A 57 -8.94 -22.42 -14.92
C LYS A 57 -9.54 -21.01 -14.92
N GLN A 58 -9.83 -20.47 -13.75
CA GLN A 58 -10.36 -19.10 -13.63
C GLN A 58 -9.32 -18.06 -14.08
N ALA A 59 -8.05 -18.22 -13.69
CA ALA A 59 -6.98 -17.31 -14.10
C ALA A 59 -6.78 -17.32 -15.62
N VAL A 60 -6.76 -18.48 -16.27
CA VAL A 60 -6.67 -18.61 -17.72
C VAL A 60 -7.90 -17.99 -18.40
N LEU A 61 -9.10 -18.22 -17.87
CA LEU A 61 -10.33 -17.63 -18.41
C LEU A 61 -10.30 -16.11 -18.34
N GLU A 62 -9.92 -15.53 -17.21
CA GLU A 62 -9.81 -14.08 -17.05
C GLU A 62 -8.69 -13.51 -17.95
N ALA A 63 -7.54 -14.17 -18.03
CA ALA A 63 -6.43 -13.77 -18.89
C ALA A 63 -6.81 -13.79 -20.38
N THR A 64 -7.68 -14.72 -20.79
CA THR A 64 -8.20 -14.82 -22.16
C THR A 64 -8.98 -13.57 -22.58
N ARG A 65 -9.58 -12.84 -21.66
CA ARG A 65 -10.26 -11.57 -21.95
C ARG A 65 -9.30 -10.49 -22.49
N CYS A 66 -8.02 -10.53 -22.13
CA CYS A 66 -7.05 -9.50 -22.50
C CYS A 66 -6.86 -9.45 -24.02
N LEU A 67 -7.03 -8.25 -24.61
CA LEU A 67 -6.90 -8.00 -26.04
C LEU A 67 -5.45 -7.88 -26.51
N ASP A 68 -4.49 -7.83 -25.60
CA ASP A 68 -3.07 -7.59 -25.92
C ASP A 68 -2.90 -6.33 -26.80
N CYS A 69 -3.38 -5.20 -26.32
CA CYS A 69 -3.46 -3.94 -27.06
C CYS A 69 -2.10 -3.51 -27.64
N VAL A 70 -2.10 -2.83 -28.80
CA VAL A 70 -0.90 -2.23 -29.40
C VAL A 70 -0.34 -1.13 -28.48
N GLU A 71 -1.23 -0.28 -27.96
CA GLU A 71 -0.91 0.73 -26.97
C GLU A 71 -1.61 0.34 -25.64
N PRO A 72 -0.91 -0.36 -24.76
CA PRO A 72 -1.52 -0.88 -23.54
C PRO A 72 -1.62 0.20 -22.45
N LEU A 73 -2.70 1.00 -22.49
CA LEU A 73 -2.94 2.09 -21.54
C LEU A 73 -2.93 1.63 -20.08
N CYS A 74 -3.25 0.37 -19.79
CA CYS A 74 -3.16 -0.20 -18.45
C CYS A 74 -1.76 -0.05 -17.83
N MET A 75 -0.69 -0.12 -18.65
CA MET A 75 0.68 0.09 -18.17
C MET A 75 0.92 1.52 -17.68
N THR A 76 0.29 2.53 -18.29
CA THR A 76 0.41 3.92 -17.83
C THR A 76 -0.24 4.17 -16.48
N GLY A 77 -1.11 3.27 -16.05
CA GLY A 77 -1.73 3.29 -14.73
C GLY A 77 -0.91 2.55 -13.66
N CYS A 78 0.21 1.91 -14.02
CA CYS A 78 1.07 1.20 -13.08
C CYS A 78 2.32 2.02 -12.75
N PRO A 79 2.48 2.53 -11.50
CA PRO A 79 3.63 3.36 -11.11
C PRO A 79 4.99 2.66 -11.25
N VAL A 80 5.05 1.33 -11.18
CA VAL A 80 6.28 0.55 -11.34
C VAL A 80 6.48 0.03 -12.76
N GLY A 81 5.54 0.30 -13.68
CA GLY A 81 5.69 0.01 -15.11
C GLY A 81 5.68 -1.46 -15.48
N ILE A 82 4.88 -2.30 -14.81
CA ILE A 82 4.72 -3.72 -15.15
C ILE A 82 4.27 -3.89 -16.60
N ASN A 83 4.88 -4.83 -17.32
CA ASN A 83 4.40 -5.24 -18.64
C ASN A 83 3.13 -6.10 -18.50
N ILE A 84 2.01 -5.40 -18.24
CA ILE A 84 0.72 -6.02 -17.94
C ILE A 84 0.25 -6.97 -19.05
N PRO A 85 0.26 -6.62 -20.35
CA PRO A 85 -0.15 -7.57 -21.36
C PRO A 85 0.71 -8.82 -21.42
N LYS A 86 2.04 -8.70 -21.21
CA LYS A 86 2.97 -9.84 -21.28
C LYS A 86 2.69 -10.86 -20.17
N PHE A 87 2.56 -10.41 -18.92
CA PHE A 87 2.29 -11.36 -17.83
C PHE A 87 0.91 -12.02 -17.98
N ILE A 88 -0.12 -11.25 -18.41
CA ILE A 88 -1.46 -11.79 -18.64
C ILE A 88 -1.45 -12.83 -19.77
N LYS A 89 -0.72 -12.58 -20.86
CA LYS A 89 -0.60 -13.55 -21.97
C LYS A 89 0.18 -14.80 -21.56
N ASN A 90 1.14 -14.69 -20.64
CA ASN A 90 1.78 -15.85 -20.04
C ASN A 90 0.79 -16.70 -19.24
N ILE A 91 -0.13 -16.06 -18.48
CA ILE A 91 -1.21 -16.79 -17.79
C ILE A 91 -2.15 -17.45 -18.80
N GLU A 92 -2.56 -16.76 -19.86
CA GLU A 92 -3.45 -17.30 -20.89
C GLU A 92 -2.90 -18.58 -21.54
N ARG A 93 -1.59 -18.66 -21.79
CA ARG A 93 -0.95 -19.87 -22.32
C ARG A 93 -0.64 -20.95 -21.29
N GLY A 94 -0.95 -20.71 -20.02
CA GLY A 94 -0.67 -21.65 -18.91
C GLY A 94 0.75 -21.61 -18.36
N ASP A 95 1.59 -20.66 -18.78
CA ASP A 95 2.96 -20.48 -18.29
C ASP A 95 2.98 -19.48 -17.12
N PHE A 96 2.54 -19.95 -15.95
CA PHE A 96 2.35 -19.11 -14.77
C PHE A 96 3.67 -18.62 -14.16
N LEU A 97 4.73 -19.41 -14.25
CA LEU A 97 6.07 -19.00 -13.77
C LEU A 97 6.67 -17.88 -14.64
N SER A 98 6.48 -17.92 -15.96
CA SER A 98 6.88 -16.81 -16.81
C SER A 98 6.04 -15.55 -16.59
N ALA A 99 4.78 -15.70 -16.14
CA ALA A 99 3.99 -14.56 -15.69
C ALA A 99 4.60 -13.91 -14.45
N ALA A 100 4.94 -14.69 -13.41
CA ALA A 100 5.59 -14.20 -12.20
C ALA A 100 6.96 -13.55 -12.50
N ARG A 101 7.79 -14.16 -13.36
CA ARG A 101 9.07 -13.54 -13.81
C ARG A 101 8.85 -12.19 -14.47
N THR A 102 7.81 -12.07 -15.30
CA THR A 102 7.46 -10.79 -15.96
C THR A 102 7.08 -9.70 -14.94
N LEU A 103 6.35 -10.06 -13.88
CA LEU A 103 6.05 -9.13 -12.80
C LEU A 103 7.33 -8.65 -12.10
N LYS A 104 8.25 -9.54 -11.79
CA LYS A 104 9.52 -9.27 -11.10
C LYS A 104 10.54 -8.49 -11.93
N GLU A 105 10.35 -8.36 -13.24
CA GLU A 105 11.19 -7.47 -14.06
C GLU A 105 11.18 -6.03 -13.50
N THR A 106 10.04 -5.59 -13.00
CA THR A 106 9.84 -4.21 -12.52
C THR A 106 9.20 -4.07 -11.13
N SER A 107 8.62 -5.10 -10.57
CA SER A 107 8.04 -5.09 -9.21
C SER A 107 8.88 -5.92 -8.26
N ALA A 108 9.26 -5.34 -7.12
CA ALA A 108 9.93 -6.07 -6.04
C ALA A 108 8.95 -6.84 -5.14
N LEU A 109 7.65 -6.45 -5.14
CA LEU A 109 6.63 -6.95 -4.23
C LEU A 109 5.32 -7.32 -4.98
N PRO A 110 5.35 -8.20 -5.98
CA PRO A 110 4.15 -8.48 -6.80
C PRO A 110 3.01 -9.12 -6.01
N ALA A 111 3.29 -10.01 -5.04
CA ALA A 111 2.27 -10.63 -4.22
C ALA A 111 1.54 -9.63 -3.30
N VAL A 112 2.25 -8.62 -2.82
CA VAL A 112 1.69 -7.49 -2.07
C VAL A 112 0.82 -6.62 -2.99
N CYS A 113 1.35 -6.23 -4.16
CA CYS A 113 0.65 -5.36 -5.11
C CYS A 113 -0.67 -5.96 -5.59
N GLY A 114 -0.70 -7.25 -5.89
CA GLY A 114 -1.91 -7.96 -6.29
C GLY A 114 -3.04 -7.91 -5.25
N ARG A 115 -2.68 -7.73 -3.95
CA ARG A 115 -3.63 -7.63 -2.83
C ARG A 115 -4.06 -6.21 -2.49
N VAL A 116 -3.12 -5.26 -2.44
CA VAL A 116 -3.37 -3.95 -1.81
C VAL A 116 -3.44 -2.76 -2.77
N CYS A 117 -3.03 -2.89 -4.03
CA CYS A 117 -3.15 -1.81 -5.02
C CYS A 117 -4.61 -1.42 -5.24
N PRO A 118 -4.94 -0.12 -5.33
CA PRO A 118 -6.25 0.34 -5.77
C PRO A 118 -6.37 0.26 -7.30
N GLN A 119 -6.41 -0.98 -7.83
CA GLN A 119 -6.37 -1.26 -9.27
C GLN A 119 -7.50 -0.54 -10.03
N GLU A 120 -8.67 -0.39 -9.39
CA GLU A 120 -9.83 0.32 -9.93
C GLU A 120 -9.58 1.80 -10.21
N ARG A 121 -8.54 2.39 -9.59
CA ARG A 121 -8.10 3.78 -9.81
C ARG A 121 -6.79 3.87 -10.62
N GLN A 122 -6.15 2.75 -10.87
CA GLN A 122 -4.83 2.65 -11.53
C GLN A 122 -4.92 1.88 -12.85
N CYS A 123 -4.30 0.70 -12.91
CA CYS A 123 -4.18 -0.09 -14.15
C CYS A 123 -5.55 -0.49 -14.74
N GLU A 124 -6.50 -0.92 -13.92
CA GLU A 124 -7.83 -1.32 -14.37
C GLU A 124 -8.66 -0.13 -14.86
N SER A 125 -8.51 1.06 -14.25
CA SER A 125 -9.16 2.28 -14.73
C SER A 125 -8.71 2.67 -16.15
N LYS A 126 -7.48 2.32 -16.53
CA LYS A 126 -6.90 2.60 -17.85
C LYS A 126 -7.10 1.47 -18.86
N CYS A 127 -7.69 0.35 -18.44
CA CYS A 127 -7.96 -0.76 -19.35
C CYS A 127 -8.90 -0.33 -20.50
N PHE A 128 -8.65 -0.87 -21.70
CA PHE A 128 -9.49 -0.61 -22.88
C PHE A 128 -10.98 -0.92 -22.62
N TYR A 129 -11.26 -1.95 -21.85
CA TYR A 129 -12.64 -2.28 -21.44
C TYR A 129 -13.32 -1.13 -20.70
N THR A 130 -12.65 -0.53 -19.73
CA THR A 130 -13.18 0.63 -18.99
C THR A 130 -13.26 1.86 -19.89
N GLN A 131 -12.17 2.16 -20.60
CA GLN A 131 -12.03 3.42 -21.34
C GLN A 131 -12.91 3.49 -22.60
N ARG A 132 -13.02 2.39 -23.35
CA ARG A 132 -13.66 2.35 -24.68
C ARG A 132 -14.95 1.55 -24.70
N LEU A 133 -14.98 0.38 -24.07
CA LEU A 133 -16.13 -0.52 -24.13
C LEU A 133 -17.18 -0.28 -23.05
N LYS A 134 -16.85 0.50 -22.00
CA LYS A 134 -17.70 0.70 -20.81
C LYS A 134 -18.14 -0.62 -20.16
N LYS A 135 -17.24 -1.61 -20.20
CA LYS A 135 -17.37 -2.92 -19.57
C LYS A 135 -16.41 -3.04 -18.39
N GLU A 136 -16.64 -4.03 -17.53
CA GLU A 136 -15.72 -4.38 -16.45
C GLU A 136 -14.31 -4.70 -17.00
N PRO A 137 -13.25 -4.08 -16.45
CA PRO A 137 -11.87 -4.27 -16.93
C PRO A 137 -11.42 -5.72 -16.74
N ILE A 138 -10.25 -6.02 -17.30
CA ILE A 138 -9.50 -7.23 -16.92
C ILE A 138 -9.17 -7.13 -15.43
N ALA A 139 -9.35 -8.22 -14.67
CA ALA A 139 -9.00 -8.31 -13.26
C ALA A 139 -7.47 -8.39 -13.07
N ILE A 140 -6.80 -7.29 -13.37
CA ILE A 140 -5.33 -7.24 -13.44
C ILE A 140 -4.71 -7.59 -12.09
N GLY A 141 -5.23 -7.01 -11.01
CA GLY A 141 -4.73 -7.31 -9.66
C GLY A 141 -4.93 -8.76 -9.24
N TYR A 142 -6.08 -9.36 -9.58
CA TYR A 142 -6.32 -10.79 -9.29
C TYR A 142 -5.37 -11.71 -10.07
N LEU A 143 -5.04 -11.35 -11.31
CA LEU A 143 -4.08 -12.11 -12.13
C LEU A 143 -2.64 -11.90 -11.63
N GLU A 144 -2.28 -10.70 -11.19
CA GLU A 144 -1.00 -10.40 -10.55
C GLU A 144 -0.82 -11.23 -9.28
N ARG A 145 -1.81 -11.19 -8.38
CA ARG A 145 -1.84 -12.03 -7.18
C ARG A 145 -1.72 -13.51 -7.52
N PHE A 146 -2.52 -14.01 -8.48
CA PHE A 146 -2.48 -15.40 -8.88
C PHE A 146 -1.08 -15.85 -9.35
N ALA A 147 -0.41 -15.04 -10.18
CA ALA A 147 0.91 -15.39 -10.69
C ALA A 147 1.97 -15.43 -9.58
N ALA A 148 1.94 -14.46 -8.66
CA ALA A 148 2.85 -14.41 -7.52
C ALA A 148 2.60 -15.56 -6.54
N ASP A 149 1.35 -15.80 -6.14
CA ASP A 149 0.99 -16.90 -5.23
C ASP A 149 1.29 -18.27 -5.85
N TYR A 150 1.10 -18.43 -7.16
CA TYR A 150 1.46 -19.64 -7.87
C TYR A 150 2.96 -19.93 -7.81
N GLU A 151 3.81 -18.92 -8.01
CA GLU A 151 5.26 -19.07 -7.90
C GLU A 151 5.67 -19.44 -6.47
N HIS A 152 5.12 -18.75 -5.46
CA HIS A 152 5.40 -19.07 -4.05
C HIS A 152 5.01 -20.52 -3.72
N ALA A 153 3.81 -20.94 -4.10
CA ALA A 153 3.31 -22.30 -3.84
C ALA A 153 4.07 -23.40 -4.61
N SER A 154 4.68 -23.06 -5.74
CA SER A 154 5.47 -24.01 -6.54
C SER A 154 6.83 -24.35 -5.91
N GLY A 155 7.34 -23.47 -5.04
CA GLY A 155 8.72 -23.53 -4.54
C GLY A 155 9.80 -23.15 -5.57
N GLU A 156 9.41 -22.87 -6.82
CA GLU A 156 10.31 -22.51 -7.92
C GLU A 156 10.49 -20.99 -8.03
N VAL A 157 10.81 -20.33 -6.92
CA VAL A 157 10.98 -18.88 -6.87
C VAL A 157 12.27 -18.46 -7.58
N ALA A 158 12.13 -17.94 -8.81
CA ALA A 158 13.25 -17.42 -9.57
C ALA A 158 13.59 -16.00 -9.15
N LEU A 159 14.87 -15.74 -8.87
CA LEU A 159 15.36 -14.38 -8.71
C LEU A 159 15.51 -13.69 -10.06
N PRO A 160 15.37 -12.35 -10.13
CA PRO A 160 15.66 -11.60 -11.35
C PRO A 160 17.16 -11.70 -11.69
N ALA A 161 17.49 -11.46 -12.95
CA ALA A 161 18.89 -11.41 -13.39
C ALA A 161 19.63 -10.29 -12.65
N MET A 162 20.80 -10.61 -12.09
CA MET A 162 21.63 -9.69 -11.31
C MET A 162 22.97 -9.45 -12.00
N LYS A 163 23.45 -8.19 -11.95
CA LYS A 163 24.81 -7.88 -12.37
C LYS A 163 25.82 -8.32 -11.29
N PRO A 164 27.07 -8.61 -11.65
CA PRO A 164 28.13 -8.85 -10.66
C PRO A 164 28.25 -7.71 -9.66
N CYS A 165 28.62 -8.05 -8.43
CA CYS A 165 28.83 -7.05 -7.35
C CYS A 165 29.92 -6.05 -7.77
N ASN A 166 29.59 -4.75 -7.70
CA ASN A 166 30.49 -3.64 -8.01
C ASN A 166 31.21 -3.06 -6.77
N GLY A 167 30.95 -3.60 -5.58
CA GLY A 167 31.57 -3.19 -4.32
C GLY A 167 31.02 -1.89 -3.71
N VAL A 168 30.19 -1.13 -4.41
CA VAL A 168 29.64 0.15 -3.93
C VAL A 168 28.53 -0.11 -2.92
N LYS A 169 28.65 0.49 -1.73
CA LYS A 169 27.67 0.38 -0.65
C LYS A 169 26.60 1.46 -0.74
N ILE A 170 25.35 1.08 -0.57
CA ILE A 170 24.18 1.97 -0.57
C ILE A 170 23.36 1.72 0.71
N ALA A 171 23.04 2.80 1.42
CA ALA A 171 22.18 2.78 2.60
C ALA A 171 20.72 3.08 2.23
N VAL A 172 19.79 2.36 2.83
CA VAL A 172 18.36 2.63 2.73
C VAL A 172 17.81 2.82 4.14
N VAL A 173 17.18 3.96 4.40
CA VAL A 173 16.60 4.30 5.69
C VAL A 173 15.09 4.06 5.65
N GLY A 174 14.65 2.96 6.24
CA GLY A 174 13.27 2.49 6.27
C GLY A 174 12.99 1.34 5.29
N SER A 175 12.38 0.28 5.81
CA SER A 175 12.06 -0.95 5.10
C SER A 175 10.62 -0.99 4.55
N GLY A 176 9.96 0.16 4.43
CA GLY A 176 8.65 0.25 3.79
C GLY A 176 8.71 -0.01 2.28
N PRO A 177 7.57 0.01 1.58
CA PRO A 177 7.49 -0.32 0.15
C PRO A 177 8.46 0.45 -0.75
N CYS A 178 8.73 1.71 -0.43
CA CYS A 178 9.68 2.54 -1.17
C CYS A 178 11.10 2.02 -1.03
N GLY A 179 11.55 1.79 0.21
CA GLY A 179 12.89 1.28 0.52
C GLY A 179 13.13 -0.11 -0.06
N LEU A 180 12.16 -1.03 0.08
CA LEU A 180 12.25 -2.38 -0.48
C LEU A 180 12.33 -2.37 -2.02
N SER A 181 11.53 -1.53 -2.67
CA SER A 181 11.56 -1.40 -4.13
C SER A 181 12.87 -0.80 -4.63
N PHE A 182 13.39 0.22 -3.96
CA PHE A 182 14.70 0.80 -4.23
C PHE A 182 15.82 -0.22 -4.05
N ALA A 183 15.83 -0.92 -2.91
CA ALA A 183 16.83 -1.93 -2.58
C ALA A 183 16.88 -3.06 -3.61
N GLY A 184 15.71 -3.53 -4.06
CA GLY A 184 15.61 -4.56 -5.08
C GLY A 184 16.21 -4.13 -6.43
N ASP A 185 15.93 -2.91 -6.90
CA ASP A 185 16.50 -2.42 -8.17
C ASP A 185 18.02 -2.18 -8.05
N MET A 186 18.51 -1.62 -6.93
CA MET A 186 19.96 -1.43 -6.71
C MET A 186 20.71 -2.77 -6.61
N ALA A 187 20.13 -3.76 -5.93
CA ALA A 187 20.70 -5.12 -5.87
C ALA A 187 20.82 -5.76 -7.25
N LYS A 188 19.79 -5.62 -8.12
CA LYS A 188 19.86 -6.09 -9.53
C LYS A 188 21.05 -5.51 -10.29
N TRP A 189 21.43 -4.27 -9.98
CA TRP A 189 22.57 -3.59 -10.62
C TRP A 189 23.91 -3.86 -9.96
N GLY A 190 23.96 -4.75 -8.97
CA GLY A 190 25.19 -5.23 -8.34
C GLY A 190 25.70 -4.36 -7.19
N TYR A 191 24.89 -3.43 -6.66
CA TYR A 191 25.24 -2.66 -5.47
C TYR A 191 25.10 -3.51 -4.19
N ARG A 192 25.92 -3.21 -3.18
CA ARG A 192 25.78 -3.74 -1.83
C ARG A 192 24.79 -2.87 -1.06
N VAL A 193 23.60 -3.37 -0.82
CA VAL A 193 22.52 -2.59 -0.20
C VAL A 193 22.30 -3.05 1.22
N THR A 194 22.30 -2.10 2.17
CA THR A 194 21.90 -2.34 3.57
C THR A 194 20.69 -1.47 3.88
N VAL A 195 19.61 -2.10 4.34
CA VAL A 195 18.36 -1.46 4.76
C VAL A 195 18.36 -1.35 6.28
N PHE A 196 18.28 -0.14 6.79
CA PHE A 196 18.18 0.18 8.22
C PHE A 196 16.72 0.40 8.58
N GLU A 197 16.20 -0.38 9.52
CA GLU A 197 14.82 -0.32 9.98
C GLU A 197 14.75 0.02 11.46
N ALA A 198 13.92 0.98 11.82
CA ALA A 198 13.76 1.42 13.20
C ALA A 198 13.01 0.41 14.08
N LEU A 199 12.13 -0.38 13.49
CA LEU A 199 11.33 -1.41 14.15
C LEU A 199 12.05 -2.76 14.14
N HIS A 200 11.55 -3.71 14.92
CA HIS A 200 12.08 -5.08 15.00
C HIS A 200 11.65 -5.96 13.81
N GLU A 201 10.71 -5.51 12.98
CA GLU A 201 10.20 -6.22 11.80
C GLU A 201 10.42 -5.40 10.52
N ILE A 202 10.76 -6.10 9.44
CA ILE A 202 10.94 -5.51 8.11
C ILE A 202 9.59 -5.43 7.39
N GLY A 203 9.34 -4.34 6.66
CA GLY A 203 8.14 -4.17 5.84
C GLY A 203 7.40 -2.85 6.08
N GLY A 204 7.69 -2.15 7.17
CA GLY A 204 7.03 -0.88 7.50
C GLY A 204 5.50 -1.06 7.55
N VAL A 205 4.77 -0.17 6.86
CA VAL A 205 3.29 -0.21 6.84
C VAL A 205 2.69 -1.53 6.36
N LEU A 206 3.43 -2.34 5.62
CA LEU A 206 2.96 -3.67 5.18
C LEU A 206 2.75 -4.61 6.38
N LYS A 207 3.55 -4.45 7.43
CA LYS A 207 3.51 -5.26 8.65
C LYS A 207 2.71 -4.58 9.77
N TYR A 208 3.01 -3.32 10.08
CA TYR A 208 2.35 -2.66 11.22
C TYR A 208 0.96 -2.10 10.90
N GLY A 209 0.70 -1.74 9.62
CA GLY A 209 -0.48 -0.98 9.24
C GLY A 209 -1.57 -1.77 8.51
N ILE A 210 -1.21 -2.78 7.72
CA ILE A 210 -2.17 -3.56 6.93
C ILE A 210 -2.47 -4.87 7.65
N PRO A 211 -3.75 -5.14 8.02
CA PRO A 211 -4.10 -6.35 8.77
C PRO A 211 -3.94 -7.64 7.96
N GLU A 212 -3.70 -8.75 8.67
CA GLU A 212 -3.59 -10.12 8.16
C GLU A 212 -4.73 -10.51 7.20
N PHE A 213 -5.96 -10.11 7.49
CA PHE A 213 -7.12 -10.44 6.67
C PHE A 213 -7.13 -9.73 5.29
N ARG A 214 -6.20 -8.79 5.05
CA ARG A 214 -5.94 -8.13 3.76
C ARG A 214 -4.62 -8.50 3.15
N LEU A 215 -3.59 -8.58 3.97
CA LEU A 215 -2.21 -8.87 3.57
C LEU A 215 -1.56 -9.74 4.65
N PRO A 216 -1.57 -11.06 4.50
CA PRO A 216 -0.90 -11.95 5.43
C PRO A 216 0.60 -11.61 5.55
N ASN A 217 1.12 -11.60 6.78
CA ASN A 217 2.53 -11.32 7.05
C ASN A 217 3.45 -12.30 6.32
N GLU A 218 3.04 -13.57 6.23
CA GLU A 218 3.74 -14.62 5.49
C GLU A 218 4.03 -14.22 4.02
N VAL A 219 3.08 -13.55 3.36
CA VAL A 219 3.26 -13.05 1.99
C VAL A 219 4.34 -11.98 1.93
N VAL A 220 4.38 -11.08 2.91
CA VAL A 220 5.40 -10.03 3.01
C VAL A 220 6.77 -10.65 3.28
N ASP A 221 6.85 -11.65 4.16
CA ASP A 221 8.09 -12.34 4.52
C ASP A 221 8.74 -13.05 3.33
N VAL A 222 7.94 -13.69 2.46
CA VAL A 222 8.46 -14.31 1.23
C VAL A 222 9.08 -13.26 0.30
N GLU A 223 8.47 -12.10 0.14
CA GLU A 223 9.02 -11.03 -0.70
C GLU A 223 10.31 -10.45 -0.10
N ILE A 224 10.39 -10.29 1.22
CA ILE A 224 11.61 -9.85 1.93
C ILE A 224 12.72 -10.89 1.77
N GLU A 225 12.40 -12.18 1.92
CA GLU A 225 13.36 -13.25 1.75
C GLU A 225 13.93 -13.29 0.32
N ASN A 226 13.13 -13.00 -0.69
CA ASN A 226 13.61 -12.85 -2.05
C ASN A 226 14.67 -11.72 -2.16
N LEU A 227 14.47 -10.60 -1.47
CA LEU A 227 15.47 -9.51 -1.44
C LEU A 227 16.74 -9.93 -0.68
N ARG A 228 16.63 -10.69 0.42
CA ARG A 228 17.79 -11.27 1.12
C ARG A 228 18.59 -12.20 0.20
N ARG A 229 17.91 -13.05 -0.54
CA ARG A 229 18.55 -13.94 -1.54
C ARG A 229 19.21 -13.17 -2.68
N MET A 230 18.77 -11.94 -2.95
CA MET A 230 19.45 -11.02 -3.87
C MET A 230 20.66 -10.31 -3.23
N GLY A 231 20.97 -10.56 -1.96
CA GLY A 231 22.10 -9.96 -1.25
C GLY A 231 21.78 -8.64 -0.57
N VAL A 232 20.51 -8.29 -0.37
CA VAL A 232 20.12 -7.14 0.45
C VAL A 232 20.28 -7.51 1.92
N GLU A 233 21.05 -6.71 2.64
CA GLU A 233 21.22 -6.83 4.09
C GLU A 233 20.14 -6.00 4.81
N PHE A 234 19.62 -6.51 5.93
CA PHE A 234 18.64 -5.82 6.76
C PHE A 234 19.14 -5.70 8.18
N MET A 235 19.06 -4.49 8.73
CA MET A 235 19.42 -4.17 10.10
C MET A 235 18.21 -3.56 10.80
N THR A 236 17.56 -4.34 11.68
CA THR A 236 16.43 -3.91 12.52
C THR A 236 16.90 -3.20 13.77
N ASP A 237 15.96 -2.60 14.50
CA ASP A 237 16.22 -1.87 15.76
C ASP A 237 17.27 -0.77 15.62
N CYS A 238 17.39 -0.23 14.41
CA CYS A 238 18.37 0.76 14.03
C CYS A 238 17.71 2.08 13.59
N ILE A 239 17.76 3.07 14.47
CA ILE A 239 17.10 4.36 14.26
C ILE A 239 18.13 5.36 13.68
N VAL A 240 18.13 5.53 12.36
CA VAL A 240 18.96 6.57 11.72
C VAL A 240 18.50 7.95 12.19
N GLY A 241 19.45 8.77 12.59
CA GLY A 241 19.22 10.05 13.28
C GLY A 241 19.23 9.93 14.81
N LYS A 242 19.43 8.71 15.35
CA LYS A 242 19.60 8.44 16.80
C LYS A 242 20.71 7.44 17.07
N THR A 243 20.58 6.20 16.60
CA THR A 243 21.59 5.14 16.78
C THR A 243 22.72 5.22 15.76
N LEU A 244 22.42 5.73 14.57
CA LEU A 244 23.39 6.04 13.52
C LEU A 244 23.11 7.44 12.99
N SER A 245 24.13 8.26 12.88
CA SER A 245 24.08 9.56 12.22
C SER A 245 24.29 9.44 10.70
N TYR A 246 24.10 10.55 9.99
CA TYR A 246 24.46 10.67 8.58
C TYR A 246 25.99 10.48 8.38
N ASP A 247 26.79 11.04 9.28
CA ASP A 247 28.27 10.92 9.22
C ASP A 247 28.72 9.47 9.47
N ASP A 248 28.09 8.76 10.42
CA ASP A 248 28.38 7.34 10.65
C ASP A 248 28.13 6.50 9.38
N LEU A 249 27.07 6.78 8.62
CA LEU A 249 26.82 6.09 7.36
C LEU A 249 27.94 6.34 6.33
N HIS A 250 28.49 7.55 6.27
CA HIS A 250 29.63 7.86 5.43
C HIS A 250 30.93 7.16 5.90
N GLU A 251 31.20 7.14 7.20
CA GLU A 251 32.33 6.43 7.80
C GLU A 251 32.27 4.92 7.55
N MET A 252 31.06 4.35 7.55
CA MET A 252 30.79 2.95 7.15
C MET A 252 31.00 2.71 5.64
N GLY A 253 31.24 3.76 4.85
CA GLY A 253 31.59 3.73 3.44
C GLY A 253 30.42 3.73 2.47
N PHE A 254 29.22 4.05 2.91
CA PHE A 254 28.06 4.22 2.02
C PHE A 254 28.25 5.42 1.08
N LYS A 255 27.95 5.25 -0.20
CA LYS A 255 28.14 6.25 -1.28
C LYS A 255 26.86 6.93 -1.74
N GLY A 256 25.73 6.43 -1.30
CA GLY A 256 24.40 6.98 -1.54
C GLY A 256 23.44 6.52 -0.47
N ILE A 257 22.50 7.38 -0.12
CA ILE A 257 21.53 7.16 0.95
C ILE A 257 20.14 7.39 0.39
N MET A 258 19.26 6.40 0.55
CA MET A 258 17.84 6.50 0.25
C MET A 258 17.03 6.69 1.52
N VAL A 259 16.37 7.83 1.69
CA VAL A 259 15.47 8.08 2.82
C VAL A 259 14.05 7.68 2.43
N ALA A 260 13.55 6.60 3.03
CA ALA A 260 12.25 5.99 2.80
C ALA A 260 11.51 5.74 4.14
N SER A 261 11.70 6.63 5.12
CA SER A 261 11.22 6.49 6.51
C SER A 261 9.70 6.67 6.68
N GLY A 262 8.98 6.93 5.59
CA GLY A 262 7.53 6.97 5.56
C GLY A 262 6.90 8.16 6.30
N ALA A 263 5.63 8.02 6.69
CA ALA A 263 4.87 8.97 7.48
C ALA A 263 4.11 8.21 8.57
N GLY A 264 4.65 8.21 9.77
CA GLY A 264 4.12 7.42 10.90
C GLY A 264 3.51 8.25 12.02
N LEU A 265 3.63 9.59 11.99
CA LEU A 265 3.03 10.44 13.03
C LEU A 265 1.54 10.66 12.73
N PRO A 266 0.64 10.22 13.63
CA PRO A 266 -0.79 10.39 13.42
C PRO A 266 -1.20 11.86 13.55
N ARG A 267 -2.21 12.24 12.79
CA ARG A 267 -2.92 13.51 12.97
C ARG A 267 -4.15 13.29 13.82
N PHE A 268 -4.43 14.27 14.66
CA PHE A 268 -5.62 14.32 15.48
C PHE A 268 -6.57 15.43 15.00
N MET A 269 -7.79 15.45 15.53
CA MET A 269 -8.82 16.42 15.15
C MET A 269 -8.60 17.78 15.80
N ASN A 270 -7.83 17.84 16.90
CA ASN A 270 -7.63 18.99 17.78
C ASN A 270 -8.96 19.50 18.38
N ILE A 271 -9.76 18.57 18.90
CA ILE A 271 -11.04 18.83 19.56
C ILE A 271 -10.98 18.43 21.03
N PRO A 272 -11.88 18.98 21.88
CA PRO A 272 -11.94 18.60 23.28
C PRO A 272 -12.13 17.08 23.46
N GLY A 273 -11.45 16.51 24.46
CA GLY A 273 -11.57 15.11 24.83
C GLY A 273 -10.65 14.14 24.07
N GLU A 274 -9.79 14.59 23.16
CA GLU A 274 -8.86 13.69 22.43
C GLU A 274 -7.82 13.00 23.32
N ASN A 275 -7.63 13.47 24.56
CA ASN A 275 -6.73 12.87 25.54
C ASN A 275 -7.44 11.90 26.51
N LEU A 276 -8.71 11.60 26.32
CA LEU A 276 -9.44 10.63 27.12
C LEU A 276 -8.95 9.20 26.87
N ASN A 277 -9.00 8.37 27.91
CA ASN A 277 -8.76 6.94 27.76
C ASN A 277 -9.79 6.33 26.82
N GLY A 278 -9.33 5.49 25.88
CA GLY A 278 -10.18 4.91 24.82
C GLY A 278 -10.21 5.74 23.53
N VAL A 279 -9.48 6.88 23.47
CA VAL A 279 -9.21 7.61 22.23
C VAL A 279 -7.77 7.33 21.80
N MET A 280 -7.59 6.81 20.58
CA MET A 280 -6.26 6.52 20.04
C MET A 280 -6.20 6.73 18.54
N SER A 281 -5.00 6.79 17.99
CA SER A 281 -4.82 6.84 16.54
C SER A 281 -4.91 5.46 15.90
N SER A 282 -5.30 5.40 14.61
CA SER A 282 -5.23 4.17 13.82
C SER A 282 -3.82 3.57 13.78
N ASN A 283 -2.80 4.42 13.71
CA ASN A 283 -1.41 3.94 13.69
C ASN A 283 -1.07 3.17 14.97
N GLU A 284 -1.41 3.72 16.12
CA GLU A 284 -1.20 3.05 17.41
C GLU A 284 -2.02 1.76 17.49
N TYR A 285 -3.32 1.84 17.18
CA TYR A 285 -4.23 0.71 17.24
C TYR A 285 -3.77 -0.45 16.36
N LEU A 286 -3.49 -0.19 15.08
CA LEU A 286 -3.07 -1.21 14.13
C LEU A 286 -1.66 -1.73 14.44
N THR A 287 -0.73 -0.89 14.88
CA THR A 287 0.60 -1.35 15.29
C THR A 287 0.52 -2.32 16.47
N ARG A 288 -0.30 -2.03 17.47
CA ARG A 288 -0.51 -2.95 18.61
C ARG A 288 -1.08 -4.29 18.14
N VAL A 289 -2.08 -4.28 17.25
CA VAL A 289 -2.76 -5.49 16.80
C VAL A 289 -1.92 -6.30 15.81
N ASN A 290 -1.33 -5.64 14.82
CA ASN A 290 -0.65 -6.33 13.71
C ASN A 290 0.81 -6.67 14.03
N LEU A 291 1.58 -5.70 14.59
CA LEU A 291 3.00 -5.87 14.82
C LEU A 291 3.32 -6.45 16.20
N MET A 292 2.51 -6.10 17.21
CA MET A 292 2.74 -6.49 18.60
C MET A 292 1.75 -7.56 19.08
N ASP A 293 1.02 -8.17 18.16
CA ASP A 293 0.07 -9.29 18.36
C ASP A 293 -0.94 -9.10 19.51
N ALA A 294 -1.36 -7.86 19.75
CA ALA A 294 -2.29 -7.52 20.85
C ALA A 294 -3.69 -8.15 20.71
N ALA A 295 -4.01 -8.73 19.56
CA ALA A 295 -5.23 -9.53 19.37
C ALA A 295 -5.15 -10.89 20.07
N ASN A 296 -3.96 -11.43 20.25
CA ASN A 296 -3.71 -12.68 20.96
C ASN A 296 -3.91 -12.46 22.49
N PRO A 297 -4.76 -13.26 23.16
CA PRO A 297 -4.96 -13.15 24.62
C PRO A 297 -3.69 -13.31 25.46
N ASP A 298 -2.71 -14.06 24.92
CA ASP A 298 -1.45 -14.35 25.61
C ASP A 298 -0.35 -13.29 25.31
N SER A 299 -0.66 -12.24 24.52
CA SER A 299 0.28 -11.15 24.23
C SER A 299 0.44 -10.22 25.43
N ASP A 300 1.69 -9.82 25.72
CA ASP A 300 2.00 -8.80 26.73
C ASP A 300 1.54 -7.40 26.34
N THR A 301 1.20 -7.17 25.08
CA THR A 301 0.76 -5.87 24.58
C THR A 301 -0.73 -5.69 24.76
N PRO A 302 -1.18 -4.72 25.60
CA PRO A 302 -2.60 -4.47 25.77
C PRO A 302 -3.19 -3.73 24.57
N VAL A 303 -4.42 -4.07 24.21
CA VAL A 303 -5.28 -3.27 23.33
C VAL A 303 -6.64 -3.08 23.97
N TRP A 304 -7.16 -1.85 23.89
CA TRP A 304 -8.51 -1.57 24.34
C TRP A 304 -9.51 -2.26 23.41
N ARG A 305 -10.57 -2.84 23.96
CA ARG A 305 -11.65 -3.53 23.24
C ARG A 305 -12.98 -2.92 23.61
N GLY A 306 -13.33 -1.82 22.96
CA GLY A 306 -14.62 -1.15 23.14
C GLY A 306 -15.77 -2.01 22.58
N ARG A 307 -16.95 -1.93 23.23
CA ARG A 307 -18.16 -2.58 22.71
C ARG A 307 -18.76 -1.76 21.56
N ARG A 308 -18.71 -0.42 21.66
CA ARG A 308 -19.18 0.54 20.64
C ARG A 308 -17.97 1.34 20.16
N VAL A 309 -17.49 1.05 18.97
CA VAL A 309 -16.25 1.61 18.42
C VAL A 309 -16.55 2.56 17.26
N ALA A 310 -16.07 3.78 17.34
CA ALA A 310 -16.15 4.77 16.27
C ALA A 310 -14.78 5.00 15.64
N VAL A 311 -14.66 4.80 14.32
CA VAL A 311 -13.46 5.12 13.56
C VAL A 311 -13.69 6.38 12.74
N ILE A 312 -12.83 7.39 12.94
CA ILE A 312 -12.97 8.69 12.29
C ILE A 312 -12.11 8.74 11.03
N GLY A 313 -12.76 8.75 9.88
CA GLY A 313 -12.07 8.79 8.58
C GLY A 313 -12.71 7.90 7.52
N GLY A 314 -12.30 8.07 6.26
CA GLY A 314 -12.85 7.32 5.12
C GLY A 314 -11.77 6.69 4.22
N GLY A 315 -10.52 6.58 4.69
CA GLY A 315 -9.41 5.96 3.96
C GLY A 315 -9.27 4.46 4.22
N ASN A 316 -8.32 3.81 3.53
CA ASN A 316 -8.04 2.39 3.74
C ASN A 316 -7.69 2.08 5.20
N THR A 317 -6.90 2.93 5.86
CA THR A 317 -6.54 2.77 7.28
C THR A 317 -7.77 2.79 8.20
N ALA A 318 -8.79 3.61 7.86
CA ALA A 318 -10.05 3.60 8.60
C ALA A 318 -10.82 2.29 8.40
N MET A 319 -10.86 1.77 7.16
CA MET A 319 -11.47 0.46 6.87
C MET A 319 -10.72 -0.67 7.60
N ASP A 320 -9.40 -0.63 7.62
CA ASP A 320 -8.56 -1.58 8.35
C ASP A 320 -8.87 -1.56 9.85
N SER A 321 -8.93 -0.36 10.44
CA SER A 321 -9.17 -0.19 11.88
C SER A 321 -10.57 -0.66 12.29
N VAL A 322 -11.62 -0.27 11.57
CA VAL A 322 -13.01 -0.64 11.91
C VAL A 322 -13.25 -2.13 11.75
N ARG A 323 -12.68 -2.75 10.71
CA ARG A 323 -12.77 -4.19 10.46
C ARG A 323 -11.96 -4.99 11.49
N THR A 324 -10.84 -4.44 11.95
CA THR A 324 -10.06 -5.01 13.07
C THR A 324 -10.86 -4.95 14.37
N ALA A 325 -11.47 -3.81 14.70
CA ALA A 325 -12.31 -3.68 15.89
C ALA A 325 -13.47 -4.69 15.89
N ARG A 326 -14.10 -4.91 14.74
CA ARG A 326 -15.15 -5.95 14.59
C ARG A 326 -14.62 -7.34 14.94
N ARG A 327 -13.42 -7.70 14.47
CA ARG A 327 -12.77 -8.99 14.75
C ARG A 327 -12.31 -9.14 16.20
N LEU A 328 -12.05 -8.03 16.89
CA LEU A 328 -11.72 -8.03 18.31
C LEU A 328 -12.95 -8.11 19.23
N GLY A 329 -14.15 -8.25 18.65
CA GLY A 329 -15.38 -8.52 19.38
C GLY A 329 -16.25 -7.30 19.68
N ALA A 330 -16.00 -6.15 19.05
CA ALA A 330 -16.89 -5.01 19.18
C ALA A 330 -18.31 -5.36 18.69
N GLU A 331 -19.30 -5.01 19.49
CA GLU A 331 -20.73 -5.30 19.20
C GLU A 331 -21.26 -4.36 18.12
N LYS A 332 -20.87 -3.08 18.21
CA LYS A 332 -21.21 -2.03 17.26
C LYS A 332 -19.96 -1.33 16.79
N VAL A 333 -19.76 -1.29 15.47
CA VAL A 333 -18.62 -0.60 14.85
C VAL A 333 -19.13 0.36 13.80
N MET A 334 -18.56 1.56 13.75
CA MET A 334 -19.00 2.59 12.81
C MET A 334 -17.84 3.40 12.24
N ILE A 335 -18.01 3.77 10.96
CA ILE A 335 -17.20 4.79 10.30
C ILE A 335 -17.90 6.14 10.43
N ILE A 336 -17.20 7.14 10.93
CA ILE A 336 -17.66 8.54 10.93
C ILE A 336 -16.85 9.31 9.90
N TYR A 337 -17.56 9.85 8.90
CA TYR A 337 -16.91 10.53 7.79
C TYR A 337 -17.61 11.82 7.41
N ARG A 338 -16.85 12.90 7.33
CA ARG A 338 -17.36 14.27 7.10
C ARG A 338 -17.91 14.56 5.70
N ARG A 339 -17.66 13.65 4.72
CA ARG A 339 -18.21 13.73 3.36
C ARG A 339 -19.13 12.54 3.11
N SER A 340 -19.66 12.43 1.90
CA SER A 340 -20.44 11.26 1.51
C SER A 340 -19.53 10.05 1.18
N GLU A 341 -20.15 8.92 0.95
CA GLU A 341 -19.43 7.69 0.61
C GLU A 341 -18.67 7.81 -0.72
N ASP A 342 -19.23 8.55 -1.68
CA ASP A 342 -18.61 8.73 -3.00
C ASP A 342 -17.24 9.44 -2.92
N GLU A 343 -17.05 10.30 -1.92
CA GLU A 343 -15.78 10.98 -1.68
C GLU A 343 -14.79 10.16 -0.82
N MET A 344 -15.15 8.95 -0.39
CA MET A 344 -14.24 8.11 0.40
C MET A 344 -13.01 7.70 -0.42
N PRO A 345 -11.78 7.95 0.08
CA PRO A 345 -10.56 7.56 -0.63
C PRO A 345 -10.21 6.06 -0.47
N ALA A 346 -10.92 5.30 0.36
CA ALA A 346 -10.71 3.86 0.50
C ALA A 346 -11.00 3.10 -0.80
N ARG A 347 -10.45 1.91 -0.95
CA ARG A 347 -10.78 1.00 -2.03
C ARG A 347 -12.26 0.60 -1.95
N LYS A 348 -12.91 0.51 -3.12
CA LYS A 348 -14.33 0.11 -3.18
C LYS A 348 -14.57 -1.28 -2.58
N GLU A 349 -13.63 -2.19 -2.80
CA GLU A 349 -13.66 -3.54 -2.25
C GLU A 349 -13.63 -3.52 -0.71
N GLU A 350 -12.79 -2.68 -0.10
CA GLU A 350 -12.70 -2.58 1.36
C GLU A 350 -13.95 -1.96 2.00
N ILE A 351 -14.56 -0.97 1.34
CA ILE A 351 -15.85 -0.42 1.76
C ILE A 351 -16.94 -1.50 1.67
N HIS A 352 -16.94 -2.28 0.59
CA HIS A 352 -17.89 -3.38 0.40
C HIS A 352 -17.74 -4.44 1.49
N HIS A 353 -16.51 -4.87 1.78
CA HIS A 353 -16.22 -5.83 2.85
C HIS A 353 -16.66 -5.31 4.22
N ALA A 354 -16.37 -4.04 4.54
CA ALA A 354 -16.77 -3.43 5.80
C ALA A 354 -18.31 -3.46 5.98
N LYS A 355 -19.06 -3.13 4.93
CA LYS A 355 -20.52 -3.20 4.94
C LYS A 355 -21.06 -4.62 5.16
N GLN A 356 -20.49 -5.60 4.48
CA GLN A 356 -20.85 -7.00 4.66
C GLN A 356 -20.56 -7.50 6.08
N GLU A 357 -19.52 -6.96 6.74
CA GLU A 357 -19.14 -7.27 8.11
C GLU A 357 -19.96 -6.53 9.17
N GLY A 358 -20.98 -5.77 8.75
CA GLY A 358 -21.93 -5.08 9.62
C GLY A 358 -21.42 -3.73 10.16
N VAL A 359 -20.46 -3.11 9.49
CA VAL A 359 -20.00 -1.75 9.83
C VAL A 359 -21.07 -0.73 9.44
N GLU A 360 -21.45 0.14 10.37
CA GLU A 360 -22.33 1.27 10.11
C GLU A 360 -21.52 2.45 9.52
N PHE A 361 -22.11 3.17 8.55
CA PHE A 361 -21.49 4.33 7.93
C PHE A 361 -22.27 5.61 8.25
N LEU A 362 -21.78 6.39 9.20
CA LEU A 362 -22.26 7.74 9.50
C LEU A 362 -21.49 8.73 8.64
N THR A 363 -21.93 8.86 7.40
CA THR A 363 -21.41 9.88 6.47
C THR A 363 -22.04 11.24 6.74
N LEU A 364 -21.40 12.31 6.26
CA LEU A 364 -21.82 13.70 6.50
C LEU A 364 -21.89 14.04 8.00
N HIS A 365 -20.97 13.48 8.79
CA HIS A 365 -20.81 13.75 10.21
C HIS A 365 -19.34 14.00 10.56
N ASN A 366 -19.09 15.00 11.39
CA ASN A 366 -17.76 15.37 11.85
C ASN A 366 -17.74 15.50 13.37
N PRO A 367 -16.87 14.78 14.09
CA PRO A 367 -16.72 14.93 15.53
C PRO A 367 -16.30 16.35 15.89
N VAL A 368 -16.88 16.89 16.98
CA VAL A 368 -16.54 18.19 17.53
C VAL A 368 -16.11 18.13 18.99
N GLU A 369 -16.42 17.04 19.69
CA GLU A 369 -16.05 16.82 21.09
C GLU A 369 -16.18 15.34 21.45
N TYR A 370 -15.25 14.81 22.23
CA TYR A 370 -15.37 13.54 22.95
C TYR A 370 -15.64 13.81 24.43
N ILE A 371 -16.63 13.12 24.99
CA ILE A 371 -17.08 13.32 26.38
C ILE A 371 -16.62 12.11 27.20
N GLY A 372 -15.99 12.39 28.33
CA GLY A 372 -15.50 11.38 29.26
C GLY A 372 -16.45 11.13 30.41
N ASP A 373 -16.37 9.94 30.99
CA ASP A 373 -16.96 9.59 32.28
C ASP A 373 -16.11 10.12 33.46
N GLU A 374 -16.57 9.88 34.71
CA GLU A 374 -15.86 10.28 35.93
C GLU A 374 -14.47 9.64 36.08
N ARG A 375 -14.17 8.58 35.33
CA ARG A 375 -12.87 7.88 35.30
C ARG A 375 -11.96 8.36 34.16
N GLY A 376 -12.38 9.38 33.44
CA GLY A 376 -11.64 9.90 32.28
C GLY A 376 -11.62 8.95 31.06
N ARG A 377 -12.63 8.08 30.93
CA ARG A 377 -12.81 7.22 29.75
C ARG A 377 -13.84 7.82 28.82
N VAL A 378 -13.61 7.74 27.50
CA VAL A 378 -14.59 8.18 26.52
C VAL A 378 -15.88 7.39 26.66
N CYS A 379 -17.02 8.07 26.69
CA CYS A 379 -18.34 7.46 26.81
C CYS A 379 -19.35 8.01 25.81
N GLN A 380 -19.13 9.24 25.30
CA GLN A 380 -19.99 9.84 24.27
C GLN A 380 -19.17 10.68 23.30
N MET A 381 -19.76 10.94 22.12
CA MET A 381 -19.21 11.80 21.08
C MET A 381 -20.29 12.75 20.56
N ARG A 382 -19.93 14.03 20.43
CA ARG A 382 -20.76 15.03 19.75
C ARG A 382 -20.37 15.16 18.30
N LEU A 383 -21.37 15.08 17.41
CA LEU A 383 -21.22 15.09 15.97
C LEU A 383 -21.92 16.29 15.37
N GLN A 384 -21.21 17.06 14.58
CA GLN A 384 -21.74 18.09 13.71
C GLN A 384 -22.19 17.46 12.38
N LYS A 385 -23.45 17.65 11.99
CA LYS A 385 -23.95 17.24 10.68
C LYS A 385 -23.39 18.17 9.59
N MET A 386 -23.05 17.57 8.47
CA MET A 386 -22.40 18.25 7.34
C MET A 386 -23.28 18.16 6.09
N GLU A 387 -23.06 19.08 5.17
CA GLU A 387 -23.51 19.00 3.78
C GLU A 387 -22.32 19.11 2.83
N LEU A 388 -22.55 18.82 1.55
CA LEU A 388 -21.50 18.88 0.54
C LEU A 388 -21.57 20.19 -0.23
N GLY A 389 -20.53 21.00 -0.12
CA GLY A 389 -20.31 22.22 -0.91
C GLY A 389 -19.56 21.96 -2.21
N GLU A 390 -18.85 22.97 -2.70
CA GLU A 390 -18.07 22.92 -3.94
C GLU A 390 -16.85 21.97 -3.81
N PRO A 391 -16.36 21.42 -4.93
CA PRO A 391 -15.16 20.58 -4.94
C PRO A 391 -13.93 21.33 -4.43
N ASP A 392 -13.10 20.65 -3.62
CA ASP A 392 -11.78 21.13 -3.19
C ASP A 392 -10.70 20.89 -4.27
N ALA A 393 -9.46 21.28 -4.00
CA ALA A 393 -8.32 21.11 -4.91
C ALA A 393 -8.05 19.65 -5.30
N SER A 394 -8.59 18.67 -4.56
CA SER A 394 -8.51 17.24 -4.88
C SER A 394 -9.66 16.76 -5.76
N GLY A 395 -10.60 17.64 -6.13
CA GLY A 395 -11.80 17.33 -6.89
C GLY A 395 -12.93 16.70 -6.07
N ARG A 396 -12.78 16.57 -4.73
CA ARG A 396 -13.81 16.03 -3.84
C ARG A 396 -14.64 17.20 -3.26
N ARG A 397 -15.95 17.00 -3.14
CA ARG A 397 -16.84 18.02 -2.58
C ARG A 397 -16.46 18.34 -1.13
N SER A 398 -16.40 19.63 -0.81
CA SER A 398 -16.00 20.11 0.51
C SER A 398 -17.11 19.90 1.54
N PRO A 399 -16.77 19.42 2.78
CA PRO A 399 -17.76 19.29 3.84
C PRO A 399 -18.05 20.68 4.47
N VAL A 400 -19.32 21.07 4.52
CA VAL A 400 -19.80 22.31 5.11
C VAL A 400 -20.67 22.01 6.33
N PRO A 401 -20.42 22.58 7.52
CA PRO A 401 -21.25 22.32 8.69
C PRO A 401 -22.66 22.93 8.55
N ILE A 402 -23.69 22.18 8.90
CA ILE A 402 -25.07 22.66 9.00
C ILE A 402 -25.23 23.35 10.37
N PRO A 403 -25.46 24.67 10.44
CA PRO A 403 -25.49 25.40 11.71
C PRO A 403 -26.50 24.80 12.71
N GLY A 404 -26.05 24.55 13.94
CA GLY A 404 -26.89 24.05 15.04
C GLY A 404 -27.29 22.57 14.92
N ALA A 405 -26.94 21.86 13.86
CA ALA A 405 -27.27 20.45 13.68
C ALA A 405 -26.21 19.55 14.37
N ILE A 406 -26.30 19.45 15.69
CA ILE A 406 -25.41 18.62 16.53
C ILE A 406 -26.21 17.47 17.11
N GLU A 407 -25.62 16.28 17.08
CA GLU A 407 -26.17 15.11 17.79
C GLU A 407 -25.11 14.47 18.68
N THR A 408 -25.54 13.73 19.67
CA THR A 408 -24.66 13.00 20.58
C THR A 408 -24.92 11.51 20.48
N ILE A 409 -23.85 10.72 20.37
CA ILE A 409 -23.92 9.26 20.33
C ILE A 409 -23.09 8.67 21.46
N ASP A 410 -23.51 7.50 21.95
CA ASP A 410 -22.76 6.75 22.95
C ASP A 410 -21.67 5.91 22.26
N ILE A 411 -20.46 5.92 22.81
CA ILE A 411 -19.29 5.18 22.33
C ILE A 411 -18.45 4.72 23.53
N ASP A 412 -17.59 3.72 23.31
CA ASP A 412 -16.65 3.21 24.33
C ASP A 412 -15.19 3.31 23.85
N GLU A 413 -15.00 3.54 22.56
CA GLU A 413 -13.68 3.65 21.93
C GLU A 413 -13.74 4.51 20.67
N VAL A 414 -12.72 5.33 20.48
CA VAL A 414 -12.54 6.17 19.28
C VAL A 414 -11.18 5.90 18.65
N ILE A 415 -11.17 5.60 17.35
CA ILE A 415 -9.95 5.40 16.58
C ILE A 415 -9.86 6.51 15.52
N VAL A 416 -8.89 7.41 15.70
CA VAL A 416 -8.70 8.57 14.81
C VAL A 416 -7.86 8.19 13.59
N SER A 417 -8.44 8.29 12.39
CA SER A 417 -7.86 7.91 11.10
C SER A 417 -7.92 9.04 10.07
N VAL A 418 -7.50 10.25 10.45
CA VAL A 418 -7.62 11.47 9.64
C VAL A 418 -6.32 11.84 8.90
N GLY A 419 -5.41 10.90 8.80
CA GLY A 419 -4.16 11.03 8.08
C GLY A 419 -2.93 11.01 8.97
N VAL A 420 -1.77 11.09 8.33
CA VAL A 420 -0.45 11.00 8.95
C VAL A 420 0.44 12.16 8.51
N SER A 421 1.53 12.37 9.24
CA SER A 421 2.59 13.30 8.93
C SER A 421 3.94 12.59 8.95
N PRO A 422 4.93 13.05 8.18
CA PRO A 422 6.29 12.55 8.25
C PRO A 422 6.87 12.68 9.66
N ASN A 423 7.67 11.69 10.07
CA ASN A 423 8.44 11.81 11.30
C ASN A 423 9.64 12.73 11.06
N PRO A 424 9.81 13.83 11.82
CA PRO A 424 10.88 14.79 11.61
C PRO A 424 12.28 14.29 12.06
N LEU A 425 12.37 13.10 12.65
CA LEU A 425 13.59 12.59 13.24
C LEU A 425 14.74 12.52 12.24
N VAL A 426 14.54 11.84 11.11
CA VAL A 426 15.57 11.73 10.06
C VAL A 426 15.86 13.09 9.42
N PRO A 427 14.85 13.86 8.93
CA PRO A 427 15.11 15.18 8.37
C PRO A 427 15.88 16.13 9.31
N ASN A 428 15.52 16.17 10.59
CA ASN A 428 16.15 17.06 11.57
C ASN A 428 17.57 16.62 11.99
N SER A 429 17.95 15.39 11.71
CA SER A 429 19.29 14.87 12.05
C SER A 429 20.34 15.13 10.96
N ILE A 430 19.93 15.66 9.80
CA ILE A 430 20.81 15.88 8.64
C ILE A 430 20.84 17.37 8.33
N GLU A 431 21.99 18.00 8.60
CA GLU A 431 22.18 19.43 8.35
C GLU A 431 22.07 19.75 6.84
N GLY A 432 21.35 20.82 6.50
CA GLY A 432 21.14 21.26 5.13
C GLY A 432 20.09 20.47 4.33
N LEU A 433 19.44 19.48 4.92
CA LEU A 433 18.35 18.77 4.28
C LEU A 433 17.06 19.62 4.29
N GLU A 434 16.61 20.04 3.12
CA GLU A 434 15.44 20.89 2.99
C GLU A 434 14.13 20.11 3.19
N VAL A 435 13.20 20.72 3.95
CA VAL A 435 11.85 20.19 4.18
C VAL A 435 10.79 21.26 3.91
N THR A 436 9.60 20.80 3.51
CA THR A 436 8.43 21.67 3.36
C THR A 436 7.85 22.06 4.73
N PRO A 437 6.99 23.08 4.82
CA PRO A 437 6.25 23.39 6.05
C PRO A 437 5.39 22.24 6.61
N LYS A 438 5.11 21.21 5.79
CA LYS A 438 4.41 20.00 6.20
C LYS A 438 5.34 18.89 6.70
N GLY A 439 6.65 19.13 6.75
CA GLY A 439 7.66 18.18 7.21
C GLY A 439 8.08 17.13 6.17
N THR A 440 7.62 17.22 4.91
CA THR A 440 8.07 16.34 3.83
C THR A 440 9.42 16.81 3.27
N ILE A 441 10.30 15.87 2.91
CA ILE A 441 11.60 16.20 2.29
C ILE A 441 11.36 16.81 0.91
N VAL A 442 12.05 17.92 0.61
CA VAL A 442 12.07 18.55 -0.70
C VAL A 442 12.99 17.76 -1.62
N VAL A 443 12.46 17.35 -2.78
CA VAL A 443 13.22 16.59 -3.78
C VAL A 443 12.97 17.12 -5.18
N ASN A 444 13.92 16.87 -6.06
CA ASN A 444 13.71 17.06 -7.50
C ASN A 444 12.61 16.10 -7.98
N ALA A 445 11.62 16.59 -8.71
CA ALA A 445 10.44 15.83 -9.11
C ALA A 445 10.76 14.62 -10.02
N ASP A 446 11.82 14.71 -10.83
CA ASP A 446 12.19 13.67 -11.79
C ASP A 446 13.15 12.63 -11.18
N THR A 447 14.16 13.10 -10.42
CA THR A 447 15.23 12.25 -9.90
C THR A 447 15.01 11.78 -8.47
N LEU A 448 14.15 12.46 -7.70
CA LEU A 448 13.94 12.26 -6.26
C LEU A 448 15.22 12.51 -5.40
N GLN A 449 16.21 13.21 -5.97
CA GLN A 449 17.37 13.69 -5.24
C GLN A 449 16.99 14.88 -4.35
N SER A 450 17.48 14.91 -3.13
CA SER A 450 17.23 16.00 -2.18
C SER A 450 18.15 17.20 -2.41
N SER A 451 18.14 18.18 -1.50
CA SER A 451 19.14 19.29 -1.46
C SER A 451 20.56 18.80 -1.25
N ILE A 452 20.76 17.56 -0.77
CA ILE A 452 22.08 16.95 -0.54
C ILE A 452 22.36 15.93 -1.64
N PRO A 453 23.49 16.03 -2.36
CA PRO A 453 23.73 15.30 -3.62
C PRO A 453 23.73 13.78 -3.55
N ASP A 454 24.05 13.18 -2.41
CA ASP A 454 24.09 11.73 -2.19
C ASP A 454 22.83 11.20 -1.50
N ILE A 455 21.89 12.09 -1.12
CA ILE A 455 20.62 11.73 -0.49
C ILE A 455 19.48 11.81 -1.50
N TYR A 456 18.77 10.70 -1.62
CA TYR A 456 17.51 10.57 -2.35
C TYR A 456 16.38 10.27 -1.35
N ALA A 457 15.16 10.69 -1.64
CA ALA A 457 14.03 10.42 -0.78
C ALA A 457 12.78 10.08 -1.59
N GLY A 458 11.90 9.22 -1.05
CA GLY A 458 10.67 8.83 -1.73
C GLY A 458 9.67 8.14 -0.82
N GLY A 459 8.46 7.90 -1.34
CA GLY A 459 7.34 7.40 -0.57
C GLY A 459 6.72 8.48 0.32
N ASP A 460 6.15 8.08 1.44
CA ASP A 460 5.33 8.98 2.26
C ASP A 460 6.14 10.09 2.94
N ILE A 461 7.44 9.93 3.13
CA ILE A 461 8.32 11.00 3.63
C ILE A 461 8.38 12.21 2.67
N VAL A 462 8.08 11.99 1.40
CA VAL A 462 8.02 13.02 0.35
C VAL A 462 6.58 13.38 0.01
N ARG A 463 5.67 12.38 -0.08
CA ARG A 463 4.28 12.56 -0.54
C ARG A 463 3.31 12.92 0.58
N GLY A 464 3.65 12.61 1.84
CA GLY A 464 2.78 12.84 2.99
C GLY A 464 1.68 11.81 3.21
N GLY A 465 1.78 10.64 2.64
CA GLY A 465 0.84 9.54 2.72
C GLY A 465 0.22 9.23 1.36
N ALA A 466 0.50 8.02 0.86
CA ALA A 466 0.09 7.60 -0.47
C ALA A 466 -0.24 6.10 -0.48
N THR A 467 -0.11 5.44 -1.62
CA THR A 467 -0.33 4.01 -1.76
C THR A 467 1.00 3.26 -1.83
N VAL A 468 0.96 1.98 -1.46
CA VAL A 468 2.12 1.07 -1.54
C VAL A 468 2.81 1.18 -2.91
N ILE A 469 2.06 1.07 -3.99
CA ILE A 469 2.63 1.07 -5.35
C ILE A 469 3.19 2.43 -5.79
N LEU A 470 2.64 3.55 -5.30
CA LEU A 470 3.22 4.88 -5.55
C LEU A 470 4.56 5.03 -4.83
N ALA A 471 4.65 4.56 -3.60
CA ALA A 471 5.90 4.54 -2.84
C ALA A 471 6.94 3.65 -3.52
N MET A 472 6.55 2.47 -4.02
CA MET A 472 7.43 1.60 -4.81
C MET A 472 7.90 2.28 -6.10
N GLY A 473 7.01 3.01 -6.79
CA GLY A 473 7.36 3.78 -7.98
C GLY A 473 8.41 4.86 -7.71
N ASP A 474 8.33 5.51 -6.55
CA ASP A 474 9.36 6.46 -6.11
C ASP A 474 10.70 5.75 -5.86
N GLY A 475 10.69 4.62 -5.16
CA GLY A 475 11.89 3.81 -4.95
C GLY A 475 12.60 3.46 -6.25
N ARG A 476 11.85 3.02 -7.26
CA ARG A 476 12.40 2.72 -8.59
C ARG A 476 13.01 3.94 -9.30
N ARG A 477 12.31 5.08 -9.26
CA ARG A 477 12.82 6.32 -9.89
C ARG A 477 14.09 6.82 -9.19
N ALA A 478 14.09 6.81 -7.87
CA ALA A 478 15.27 7.16 -7.08
C ALA A 478 16.45 6.22 -7.37
N ALA A 479 16.20 4.91 -7.44
CA ALA A 479 17.22 3.92 -7.78
C ALA A 479 17.84 4.19 -9.15
N ALA A 480 17.01 4.43 -10.17
CA ALA A 480 17.48 4.71 -11.53
C ALA A 480 18.32 6.01 -11.58
N ALA A 481 17.90 7.06 -10.88
CA ALA A 481 18.60 8.32 -10.83
C ALA A 481 19.93 8.20 -10.07
N MET A 482 19.95 7.53 -8.91
CA MET A 482 21.17 7.28 -8.15
C MET A 482 22.15 6.41 -8.93
N HIS A 483 21.68 5.34 -9.57
CA HIS A 483 22.48 4.47 -10.41
C HIS A 483 23.20 5.28 -11.50
N LYS A 484 22.47 6.13 -12.22
CA LYS A 484 23.03 7.01 -13.23
C LYS A 484 24.11 7.93 -12.66
N ALA A 485 23.82 8.62 -11.56
CA ALA A 485 24.77 9.55 -10.92
C ALA A 485 26.05 8.86 -10.39
N LEU A 486 25.95 7.60 -9.96
CA LEU A 486 27.11 6.82 -9.50
C LEU A 486 27.96 6.25 -10.66
N GLN A 487 27.43 6.15 -11.87
CA GLN A 487 28.18 5.73 -13.07
C GLN A 487 28.90 6.90 -13.74
N GLU A 488 28.45 8.14 -13.52
CA GLU A 488 29.05 9.35 -14.08
C GLU A 488 30.23 9.90 -13.23
N LYS A 489 30.44 9.34 -12.04
CA LYS A 489 31.58 9.61 -11.13
C LYS A 489 32.71 8.60 -11.34
#